data_e70e1853de994826c65f0d4917fdf8e9
#
_entry.id   e70e1853de994826c65f0d4917fdf8e9
#
_cell.length_a   1.000
_cell.length_b   1.000
_cell.length_c   1.000
_cell.angle_alpha   90.00
_cell.angle_beta   90.00
_cell.angle_gamma   90.00
#
_symmetry.space_group_name_H-M   'P 1'
#
loop_
_entity.id
_entity.type
_entity.pdbx_description
1 polymer ?
#
loop_
_entity_poly.entity_id
_entity_poly.type
_entity_poly.pdbx_seq_one_letter_code
_entity_poly.pdbx_strand_id
1 'polypeptide(L)'
;MELTIEQALEQGIAAHKEGKVQEAKRLYWTVLQSQPLHPEANHNLGLIAVSVNKTDVALASFKTALEANPKIDQFWLSYIDALIKETQFDNAKEMFEQAKNTACLGGN
;
A
#
# COMPACT_ATOMS: atom_id res chain seq x y z
N MET A 1 -23.59 -14.91 4.70
CA MET A 1 -22.34 -15.47 5.19
C MET A 1 -21.23 -14.44 5.04
N GLU A 2 -20.51 -14.22 6.12
CA GLU A 2 -19.47 -13.19 6.10
C GLU A 2 -18.16 -13.75 5.58
N LEU A 3 -17.43 -12.90 4.88
CA LEU A 3 -16.11 -13.28 4.41
C LEU A 3 -15.10 -13.22 5.55
N THR A 4 -14.15 -14.15 5.53
CA THR A 4 -12.99 -13.99 6.40
C THR A 4 -12.12 -12.87 5.84
N ILE A 5 -11.18 -12.39 6.66
CA ILE A 5 -10.26 -11.35 6.21
C ILE A 5 -9.48 -11.83 4.99
N GLU A 6 -9.01 -13.08 5.02
CA GLU A 6 -8.27 -13.65 3.89
C GLU A 6 -9.13 -13.71 2.64
N GLN A 7 -10.39 -14.11 2.78
CA GLN A 7 -11.28 -14.17 1.62
C GLN A 7 -11.56 -12.79 1.04
N ALA A 8 -11.81 -11.82 1.91
CA ALA A 8 -12.06 -10.45 1.44
C ALA A 8 -10.83 -9.90 0.72
N LEU A 9 -9.64 -10.16 1.27
CA LEU A 9 -8.41 -9.71 0.64
C LEU A 9 -8.20 -10.37 -0.70
N GLU A 10 -8.38 -11.69 -0.79
CA GLU A 10 -8.21 -12.41 -2.04
C GLU A 10 -9.18 -11.94 -3.10
N GLN A 11 -10.44 -11.75 -2.72
CA GLN A 11 -11.45 -11.27 -3.66
C GLN A 11 -11.16 -9.83 -4.10
N GLY A 12 -10.64 -9.01 -3.18
CA GLY A 12 -10.25 -7.65 -3.52
C GLY A 12 -9.13 -7.64 -4.54
N ILE A 13 -8.12 -8.48 -4.34
CA ILE A 13 -7.01 -8.58 -5.28
C ILE A 13 -7.50 -9.05 -6.65
N ALA A 14 -8.37 -10.06 -6.67
CA ALA A 14 -8.91 -10.57 -7.93
C ALA A 14 -9.72 -9.48 -8.66
N ALA A 15 -10.56 -8.76 -7.93
CA ALA A 15 -11.35 -7.68 -8.53
C ALA A 15 -10.44 -6.58 -9.07
N HIS A 16 -9.37 -6.26 -8.34
CA HIS A 16 -8.41 -5.25 -8.77
C HIS A 16 -7.75 -5.65 -10.09
N LYS A 17 -7.35 -6.91 -10.20
CA LYS A 17 -6.72 -7.42 -11.42
C LYS A 17 -7.67 -7.41 -12.61
N GLU A 18 -8.97 -7.54 -12.35
CA GLU A 18 -9.97 -7.51 -13.40
C GLU A 18 -10.42 -6.10 -13.75
N GLY A 19 -9.85 -5.10 -13.09
CA GLY A 19 -10.24 -3.72 -13.34
C GLY A 19 -11.50 -3.29 -12.62
N LYS A 20 -12.03 -4.13 -11.74
CA LYS A 20 -13.23 -3.81 -10.97
C LYS A 20 -12.83 -3.02 -9.73
N VAL A 21 -12.43 -1.78 -9.95
CA VAL A 21 -11.77 -0.96 -8.92
C VAL A 21 -12.70 -0.67 -7.74
N GLN A 22 -13.97 -0.36 -8.01
CA GLN A 22 -14.88 -0.04 -6.92
C GLN A 22 -15.15 -1.24 -6.03
N GLU A 23 -15.27 -2.42 -6.64
CA GLU A 23 -15.45 -3.65 -5.87
C GLU A 23 -14.21 -3.96 -5.04
N ALA A 24 -13.04 -3.82 -5.65
CA ALA A 24 -11.78 -4.04 -4.94
C ALA A 24 -11.66 -3.12 -3.74
N LYS A 25 -11.97 -1.85 -3.94
CA LYS A 25 -11.91 -0.85 -2.89
C LYS A 25 -12.82 -1.21 -1.73
N ARG A 26 -14.04 -1.65 -2.04
CA ARG A 26 -14.99 -2.04 -1.00
C ARG A 26 -14.48 -3.22 -0.20
N LEU A 27 -13.88 -4.19 -0.88
CA LEU A 27 -13.37 -5.38 -0.22
C LEU A 27 -12.17 -5.06 0.67
N TYR A 28 -11.26 -4.20 0.19
CA TYR A 28 -10.14 -3.78 1.03
C TYR A 28 -10.62 -3.02 2.26
N TRP A 29 -11.65 -2.18 2.12
CA TRP A 29 -12.22 -1.49 3.26
C TRP A 29 -12.82 -2.46 4.26
N THR A 30 -13.43 -3.55 3.77
CA THR A 30 -13.95 -4.59 4.66
C THR A 30 -12.83 -5.17 5.52
N VAL A 31 -11.67 -5.41 4.91
CA VAL A 31 -10.51 -5.89 5.66
C VAL A 31 -10.11 -4.88 6.74
N LEU A 32 -10.06 -3.60 6.36
CA LEU A 32 -9.59 -2.57 7.29
C LEU A 32 -10.56 -2.31 8.43
N GLN A 33 -11.84 -2.63 8.26
CA GLN A 33 -12.78 -2.49 9.36
C GLN A 33 -12.44 -3.45 10.50
N SER A 34 -11.91 -4.62 10.17
CA SER A 34 -11.48 -5.59 11.17
C SER A 34 -10.04 -5.37 11.59
N GLN A 35 -9.18 -5.01 10.64
CA GLN A 35 -7.76 -4.82 10.90
C GLN A 35 -7.30 -3.51 10.25
N PRO A 36 -7.48 -2.39 10.95
CA PRO A 36 -7.14 -1.08 10.36
C PRO A 36 -5.69 -0.92 9.92
N LEU A 37 -4.78 -1.70 10.50
CA LEU A 37 -3.37 -1.63 10.13
C LEU A 37 -2.93 -2.77 9.22
N HIS A 38 -3.88 -3.47 8.61
CA HIS A 38 -3.54 -4.58 7.72
C HIS A 38 -2.64 -4.06 6.60
N PRO A 39 -1.42 -4.59 6.49
CA PRO A 39 -0.42 -4.00 5.57
C PRO A 39 -0.84 -4.07 4.11
N GLU A 40 -1.24 -5.25 3.67
CA GLU A 40 -1.52 -5.46 2.26
C GLU A 40 -2.77 -4.70 1.81
N ALA A 41 -3.81 -4.66 2.65
CA ALA A 41 -5.02 -3.92 2.29
C ALA A 41 -4.73 -2.42 2.20
N ASN A 42 -3.92 -1.89 3.13
CA ASN A 42 -3.53 -0.49 3.06
C ASN A 42 -2.70 -0.19 1.81
N HIS A 43 -1.74 -1.07 1.50
CA HIS A 43 -0.91 -0.87 0.32
C HIS A 43 -1.75 -0.88 -0.95
N ASN A 44 -2.67 -1.83 -1.06
CA ASN A 44 -3.49 -1.96 -2.26
C ASN A 44 -4.45 -0.79 -2.43
N LEU A 45 -4.99 -0.26 -1.32
CA LEU A 45 -5.79 0.95 -1.40
C LEU A 45 -4.94 2.14 -1.87
N GLY A 46 -3.69 2.19 -1.43
CA GLY A 46 -2.77 3.22 -1.90
C GLY A 46 -2.55 3.13 -3.40
N LEU A 47 -2.41 1.91 -3.93
CA LEU A 47 -2.24 1.73 -5.37
C LEU A 47 -3.47 2.23 -6.13
N ILE A 48 -4.67 1.97 -5.62
CA ILE A 48 -5.88 2.48 -6.23
C ILE A 48 -5.89 4.01 -6.22
N ALA A 49 -5.51 4.62 -5.10
CA ALA A 49 -5.48 6.07 -4.99
C ALA A 49 -4.53 6.67 -6.02
N VAL A 50 -3.35 6.07 -6.21
CA VAL A 50 -2.42 6.55 -7.23
C VAL A 50 -3.05 6.47 -8.61
N SER A 51 -3.76 5.38 -8.89
CA SER A 51 -4.34 5.17 -10.22
C SER A 51 -5.41 6.20 -10.58
N VAL A 52 -6.00 6.86 -9.57
CA VAL A 52 -7.01 7.89 -9.81
C VAL A 52 -6.46 9.28 -9.46
N ASN A 53 -5.15 9.43 -9.47
CA ASN A 53 -4.46 10.69 -9.27
C ASN A 53 -4.68 11.30 -7.89
N LYS A 54 -4.86 10.47 -6.88
CA LYS A 54 -4.96 10.91 -5.50
C LYS A 54 -3.73 10.44 -4.74
N THR A 55 -2.57 10.78 -5.28
CA THR A 55 -1.30 10.34 -4.72
C THR A 55 -1.07 10.85 -3.30
N ASP A 56 -1.59 12.04 -2.98
CA ASP A 56 -1.51 12.58 -1.63
C ASP A 56 -2.24 11.66 -0.64
N VAL A 57 -3.39 11.11 -1.03
CA VAL A 57 -4.12 10.16 -0.19
C VAL A 57 -3.32 8.87 -0.08
N ALA A 58 -2.74 8.43 -1.19
CA ALA A 58 -1.96 7.19 -1.23
C ALA A 58 -0.80 7.22 -0.25
N LEU A 59 -0.19 8.40 -0.03
CA LEU A 59 0.95 8.49 0.88
C LEU A 59 0.61 7.97 2.27
N ALA A 60 -0.57 8.32 2.79
CA ALA A 60 -0.98 7.87 4.12
C ALA A 60 -1.15 6.35 4.15
N SER A 61 -1.78 5.79 3.10
CA SER A 61 -1.99 4.34 3.02
C SER A 61 -0.67 3.58 2.92
N PHE A 62 0.24 4.07 2.09
CA PHE A 62 1.54 3.43 1.94
C PHE A 62 2.36 3.51 3.22
N LYS A 63 2.30 4.65 3.90
CA LYS A 63 3.02 4.80 5.15
C LYS A 63 2.51 3.82 6.20
N THR A 64 1.19 3.66 6.30
CA THR A 64 0.60 2.72 7.22
C THR A 64 1.06 1.30 6.91
N ALA A 65 1.04 0.91 5.63
CA ALA A 65 1.48 -0.42 5.22
C ALA A 65 2.93 -0.65 5.60
N LEU A 66 3.78 0.32 5.32
CA LEU A 66 5.21 0.23 5.58
C LEU A 66 5.50 0.11 7.06
N GLU A 67 4.82 0.91 7.89
CA GLU A 67 5.03 0.85 9.34
C GLU A 67 4.53 -0.46 9.92
N ALA A 68 3.48 -1.04 9.34
CA ALA A 68 2.95 -2.31 9.81
C ALA A 68 3.86 -3.47 9.45
N ASN A 69 4.55 -3.40 8.30
CA ASN A 69 5.46 -4.46 7.89
C ASN A 69 6.59 -3.90 7.04
N PRO A 70 7.68 -3.42 7.69
CA PRO A 70 8.79 -2.82 6.94
C PRO A 70 9.68 -3.80 6.21
N LYS A 71 9.33 -5.08 6.21
CA LYS A 71 10.15 -6.09 5.55
C LYS A 71 9.71 -6.39 4.12
N ILE A 72 8.67 -5.74 3.64
CA ILE A 72 8.17 -5.95 2.29
C ILE A 72 8.75 -4.89 1.38
N ASP A 73 9.61 -5.29 0.44
CA ASP A 73 10.27 -4.37 -0.48
C ASP A 73 9.29 -3.48 -1.21
N GLN A 74 8.20 -4.05 -1.68
CA GLN A 74 7.24 -3.33 -2.50
C GLN A 74 6.62 -2.16 -1.75
N PHE A 75 6.46 -2.28 -0.43
CA PHE A 75 5.89 -1.20 0.37
C PHE A 75 6.81 0.02 0.36
N TRP A 76 8.12 -0.19 0.47
CA TRP A 76 9.09 0.89 0.38
C TRP A 76 9.06 1.53 -1.00
N LEU A 77 9.06 0.70 -2.04
CA LEU A 77 9.10 1.19 -3.42
C LEU A 77 7.86 2.02 -3.74
N SER A 78 6.68 1.55 -3.34
CA SER A 78 5.45 2.29 -3.61
C SER A 78 5.42 3.63 -2.89
N TYR A 79 5.89 3.66 -1.64
CA TYR A 79 5.91 4.89 -0.86
C TYR A 79 6.88 5.89 -1.47
N ILE A 80 8.08 5.43 -1.79
CA ILE A 80 9.11 6.29 -2.40
C ILE A 80 8.62 6.84 -3.74
N ASP A 81 8.01 5.99 -4.56
CA ASP A 81 7.47 6.41 -5.85
C ASP A 81 6.39 7.49 -5.68
N ALA A 82 5.52 7.30 -4.68
CA ALA A 82 4.46 8.28 -4.42
C ALA A 82 5.05 9.61 -3.95
N LEU A 83 6.09 9.57 -3.13
CA LEU A 83 6.77 10.79 -2.68
C LEU A 83 7.36 11.54 -3.87
N ILE A 84 7.95 10.80 -4.81
CA ILE A 84 8.50 11.42 -6.02
C ILE A 84 7.40 12.07 -6.84
N LYS A 85 6.27 11.38 -7.00
CA LYS A 85 5.14 11.93 -7.76
C LYS A 85 4.59 13.20 -7.13
N GLU A 86 4.69 13.32 -5.80
CA GLU A 86 4.26 14.53 -5.09
C GLU A 86 5.41 15.52 -4.93
N THR A 87 6.49 15.31 -5.66
CA THR A 87 7.68 16.16 -5.67
C THR A 87 8.32 16.34 -4.29
N GLN A 88 8.12 15.39 -3.39
CA GLN A 88 8.74 15.42 -2.06
C GLN A 88 10.07 14.67 -2.15
N PHE A 89 11.02 15.26 -2.87
CA PHE A 89 12.27 14.57 -3.20
C PHE A 89 13.15 14.33 -1.98
N ASP A 90 13.17 15.27 -1.04
CA ASP A 90 13.99 15.09 0.16
C ASP A 90 13.46 13.93 1.00
N ASN A 91 12.14 13.84 1.13
CA ASN A 91 11.53 12.73 1.86
C ASN A 91 11.74 11.41 1.14
N ALA A 92 11.67 11.41 -0.18
CA ALA A 92 11.91 10.20 -0.96
C ALA A 92 13.33 9.71 -0.76
N LYS A 93 14.29 10.62 -0.76
CA LYS A 93 15.69 10.27 -0.55
C LYS A 93 15.90 9.68 0.84
N GLU A 94 15.29 10.28 1.86
CA GLU A 94 15.40 9.80 3.23
C GLU A 94 14.81 8.40 3.36
N MET A 95 13.65 8.16 2.74
CA MET A 95 13.03 6.84 2.78
C MET A 95 13.87 5.79 2.07
N PHE A 96 14.49 6.18 0.96
CA PHE A 96 15.38 5.27 0.25
C PHE A 96 16.56 4.86 1.12
N GLU A 97 17.14 5.82 1.84
CA GLU A 97 18.24 5.51 2.75
C GLU A 97 17.80 4.60 3.88
N GLN A 98 16.61 4.82 4.41
CA GLN A 98 16.10 3.95 5.47
C GLN A 98 15.83 2.55 4.93
N ALA A 99 15.32 2.43 3.71
CA ALA A 99 15.07 1.14 3.10
C ALA A 99 16.36 0.33 2.96
N LYS A 100 17.44 0.99 2.58
CA LYS A 100 18.73 0.32 2.49
C LYS A 100 19.19 -0.21 3.85
N ASN A 101 18.90 0.55 4.91
CA ASN A 101 19.31 0.16 6.25
C ASN A 101 18.46 -0.96 6.84
N THR A 102 17.28 -1.23 6.26
CA THR A 102 16.45 -2.35 6.72
C THR A 102 16.79 -3.66 6.04
N ALA A 103 17.76 -3.64 5.15
CA ALA A 103 18.19 -4.82 4.38
C ALA A 103 17.12 -5.31 3.40
N CYS A 104 16.15 -4.48 3.09
CA CYS A 104 15.15 -4.83 2.10
C CYS A 104 15.64 -4.50 0.70
N LEU A 105 16.03 -3.24 0.49
CA LEU A 105 16.47 -2.77 -0.82
C LEU A 105 17.98 -2.68 -0.92
N GLY A 106 18.66 -2.59 0.21
CA GLY A 106 20.10 -2.44 0.20
C GLY A 106 20.84 -3.69 -0.15
N GLY A 107 20.20 -4.76 -0.05
CA GLY A 107 20.85 -6.02 -0.31
C GLY A 107 22.01 -6.26 0.60
N ASN A 108 22.32 -7.06 1.04
CA ASN A 108 23.33 -7.53 1.83
C ASN A 108 22.93 -7.70 3.14
#